data_e1de58873e44e31e1b32e69a0b9a6c7d
#
_entry.id   e1de58873e44e31e1b32e69a0b9a6c7d
#
_cell.length_a   1.000
_cell.length_b   1.000
_cell.length_c   1.000
_cell.angle_alpha   90.00
_cell.angle_beta   90.00
_cell.angle_gamma   90.00
#
_symmetry.space_group_name_H-M   'P 1'
#
loop_
_entity.id
_entity.type
_entity.pdbx_description
1 polymer ?
#
loop_
_entity_poly.entity_id
_entity_poly.type
_entity_poly.pdbx_seq_one_letter_code
_entity_poly.pdbx_strand_id
1 'polypeptide(L)'
;MPPTTAPTIAIVDYGAGNLNSVKKAFDYLGARVVVTTQPEAVAAADKIVLPGVGHFSALVGLDNTGLRDAVLQGTRAGKPFLGICLGMQWLFEGSDEAPEFTGAGIFVGRCRPFPSSVKSPHVGWNSLVVRESSLPEASAGEGSRLLRNVAPDSFVYFTHSFQAPVVAATTAASEYGARFSAVVEHENIFGVQFHPEKSWTVGLLILKNFCEV
;
A
#
# COMPACT_ATOMS: atom_id res chain seq x y z
N MET A 1 -1.45 34.81 0.77
CA MET A 1 -1.61 33.54 0.05
C MET A 1 -3.00 33.00 0.38
N PRO A 2 -3.79 32.55 -0.60
CA PRO A 2 -5.04 31.87 -0.26
C PRO A 2 -4.72 30.64 0.60
N PRO A 3 -5.56 30.25 1.54
CA PRO A 3 -5.36 29.04 2.32
C PRO A 3 -5.29 27.85 1.33
N THR A 4 -4.17 27.15 1.29
CA THR A 4 -4.08 25.89 0.56
C THR A 4 -5.08 24.94 1.18
N THR A 5 -6.16 24.67 0.46
CA THR A 5 -7.14 23.67 0.89
C THR A 5 -6.39 22.34 1.04
N ALA A 6 -6.58 21.67 2.19
CA ALA A 6 -5.97 20.36 2.43
C ALA A 6 -6.29 19.41 1.26
N PRO A 7 -5.31 18.64 0.76
CA PRO A 7 -5.53 17.75 -0.38
C PRO A 7 -6.63 16.73 -0.08
N THR A 8 -7.46 16.46 -1.08
CA THR A 8 -8.52 15.48 -0.99
C THR A 8 -7.96 14.09 -1.31
N ILE A 9 -8.20 13.13 -0.42
CA ILE A 9 -7.80 11.73 -0.57
C ILE A 9 -9.03 10.90 -0.94
N ALA A 10 -9.00 10.24 -2.10
CA ALA A 10 -10.00 9.23 -2.44
C ALA A 10 -9.59 7.88 -1.87
N ILE A 11 -10.41 7.32 -1.00
CA ILE A 11 -10.32 5.90 -0.59
C ILE A 11 -11.22 5.11 -1.52
N VAL A 12 -10.63 4.23 -2.30
CA VAL A 12 -11.31 3.42 -3.30
C VAL A 12 -12.09 2.30 -2.62
N ASP A 13 -13.40 2.28 -2.82
CA ASP A 13 -14.30 1.21 -2.37
C ASP A 13 -14.68 0.32 -3.56
N TYR A 14 -14.09 -0.86 -3.63
CA TYR A 14 -14.39 -1.88 -4.63
C TYR A 14 -15.12 -3.10 -4.03
N GLY A 15 -15.70 -2.94 -2.83
CA GLY A 15 -16.43 -3.98 -2.13
C GLY A 15 -15.57 -4.83 -1.16
N ALA A 16 -14.29 -4.50 -1.00
CA ALA A 16 -13.40 -5.17 -0.03
C ALA A 16 -12.49 -4.15 0.66
N GLY A 17 -12.23 -4.36 1.94
CA GLY A 17 -11.32 -3.51 2.70
C GLY A 17 -11.90 -3.02 4.02
N ASN A 18 -11.00 -2.65 4.95
CA ASN A 18 -11.35 -2.02 6.22
C ASN A 18 -11.44 -0.49 6.04
N LEU A 19 -12.33 -0.04 5.15
CA LEU A 19 -12.45 1.36 4.73
C LEU A 19 -12.65 2.31 5.90
N ASN A 20 -13.50 1.93 6.87
CA ASN A 20 -13.81 2.78 8.02
C ASN A 20 -12.61 3.04 8.93
N SER A 21 -11.75 2.04 9.15
CA SER A 21 -10.55 2.23 9.97
C SER A 21 -9.51 3.08 9.26
N VAL A 22 -9.33 2.87 7.95
CA VAL A 22 -8.44 3.70 7.13
C VAL A 22 -8.93 5.14 7.09
N LYS A 23 -10.24 5.35 6.86
CA LYS A 23 -10.86 6.69 6.89
C LYS A 23 -10.63 7.37 8.23
N LYS A 24 -10.92 6.68 9.36
CA LYS A 24 -10.72 7.25 10.70
C LYS A 24 -9.27 7.65 10.97
N ALA A 25 -8.31 6.88 10.48
CA ALA A 25 -6.90 7.22 10.64
C ALA A 25 -6.52 8.50 9.87
N PHE A 26 -7.01 8.67 8.64
CA PHE A 26 -6.81 9.90 7.88
C PHE A 26 -7.60 11.09 8.45
N ASP A 27 -8.84 10.89 8.91
CA ASP A 27 -9.64 11.92 9.59
C ASP A 27 -8.91 12.42 10.85
N TYR A 28 -8.31 11.50 11.64
CA TYR A 28 -7.50 11.84 12.81
C TYR A 28 -6.29 12.72 12.47
N LEU A 29 -5.71 12.53 11.29
CA LEU A 29 -4.62 13.34 10.76
C LEU A 29 -5.09 14.67 10.14
N GLY A 30 -6.38 14.95 10.14
CA GLY A 30 -6.97 16.17 9.57
C GLY A 30 -7.03 16.18 8.04
N ALA A 31 -6.87 15.04 7.38
CA ALA A 31 -6.98 14.95 5.93
C ALA A 31 -8.44 15.01 5.46
N ARG A 32 -8.67 15.60 4.28
CA ARG A 32 -9.97 15.58 3.63
C ARG A 32 -10.16 14.27 2.87
N VAL A 33 -11.09 13.42 3.32
CA VAL A 33 -11.26 12.06 2.79
C VAL A 33 -12.62 11.85 2.16
N VAL A 34 -12.63 11.22 0.98
CA VAL A 34 -13.83 10.74 0.31
C VAL A 34 -13.70 9.23 0.09
N VAL A 35 -14.60 8.43 0.67
CA VAL A 35 -14.74 7.01 0.32
C VAL A 35 -15.67 6.92 -0.88
N THR A 36 -15.23 6.25 -1.94
CA THR A 36 -15.98 6.30 -3.21
C THR A 36 -15.92 4.99 -4.00
N THR A 37 -17.03 4.66 -4.61
CA THR A 37 -17.19 3.63 -5.65
C THR A 37 -17.18 4.24 -7.07
N GLN A 38 -17.02 5.59 -7.19
CA GLN A 38 -17.17 6.30 -8.45
C GLN A 38 -15.81 6.68 -9.05
N PRO A 39 -15.53 6.25 -10.29
CA PRO A 39 -14.30 6.61 -11.00
C PRO A 39 -14.04 8.11 -11.09
N GLU A 40 -15.10 8.90 -11.26
CA GLU A 40 -15.03 10.36 -11.38
C GLU A 40 -14.54 11.02 -10.09
N ALA A 41 -14.94 10.48 -8.94
CA ALA A 41 -14.46 10.97 -7.64
C ALA A 41 -12.98 10.61 -7.40
N VAL A 42 -12.53 9.45 -7.88
CA VAL A 42 -11.11 9.08 -7.90
C VAL A 42 -10.32 10.03 -8.81
N ALA A 43 -10.86 10.32 -10.00
CA ALA A 43 -10.24 11.25 -10.94
C ALA A 43 -10.17 12.70 -10.42
N ALA A 44 -11.13 13.13 -9.61
CA ALA A 44 -11.18 14.49 -9.03
C ALA A 44 -10.28 14.66 -7.79
N ALA A 45 -9.91 13.57 -7.09
CA ALA A 45 -9.10 13.63 -5.89
C ALA A 45 -7.63 13.97 -6.19
N ASP A 46 -6.94 14.54 -5.19
CA ASP A 46 -5.51 14.86 -5.28
C ASP A 46 -4.63 13.62 -5.02
N LYS A 47 -5.09 12.71 -4.19
CA LYS A 47 -4.39 11.46 -3.81
C LYS A 47 -5.35 10.27 -3.81
N ILE A 48 -4.81 9.08 -4.00
CA ILE A 48 -5.58 7.84 -4.10
C ILE A 48 -5.07 6.83 -3.07
N VAL A 49 -5.98 6.24 -2.32
CA VAL A 49 -5.70 5.13 -1.39
C VAL A 49 -6.52 3.93 -1.79
N LEU A 50 -5.87 2.80 -2.02
CA LEU A 50 -6.50 1.51 -2.29
C LEU A 50 -6.25 0.57 -1.11
N PRO A 51 -7.13 0.53 -0.11
CA PRO A 51 -7.07 -0.48 0.93
C PRO A 51 -7.64 -1.79 0.40
N GLY A 52 -7.22 -2.90 0.99
CA GLY A 52 -7.82 -4.18 0.67
C GLY A 52 -7.56 -5.22 1.76
N VAL A 53 -8.54 -6.09 1.95
CA VAL A 53 -8.44 -7.28 2.80
C VAL A 53 -9.14 -8.46 2.11
N GLY A 54 -8.74 -9.68 2.47
CA GLY A 54 -9.35 -10.89 1.93
C GLY A 54 -8.59 -11.48 0.76
N HIS A 55 -9.27 -12.19 -0.09
CA HIS A 55 -8.72 -12.96 -1.21
C HIS A 55 -8.40 -12.08 -2.41
N PHE A 56 -7.32 -12.39 -3.15
CA PHE A 56 -6.86 -11.59 -4.29
C PHE A 56 -7.93 -11.42 -5.38
N SER A 57 -8.81 -12.40 -5.57
CA SER A 57 -9.92 -12.28 -6.53
C SER A 57 -10.92 -11.17 -6.21
N ALA A 58 -10.96 -10.65 -4.98
CA ALA A 58 -11.83 -9.52 -4.64
C ALA A 58 -11.48 -8.26 -5.45
N LEU A 59 -10.25 -8.17 -5.96
CA LEU A 59 -9.80 -7.06 -6.81
C LEU A 59 -10.54 -6.99 -8.16
N VAL A 60 -11.27 -8.05 -8.56
CA VAL A 60 -12.19 -7.99 -9.72
C VAL A 60 -13.22 -6.87 -9.58
N GLY A 61 -13.53 -6.47 -8.35
CA GLY A 61 -14.41 -5.31 -8.09
C GLY A 61 -13.88 -4.01 -8.71
N LEU A 62 -12.57 -3.85 -8.86
CA LEU A 62 -11.96 -2.71 -9.56
C LEU A 62 -12.29 -2.71 -11.06
N ASP A 63 -12.24 -3.90 -11.68
CA ASP A 63 -12.50 -4.06 -13.12
C ASP A 63 -13.98 -3.84 -13.43
N ASN A 64 -14.87 -4.41 -12.62
CA ASN A 64 -16.32 -4.35 -12.83
C ASN A 64 -16.91 -2.94 -12.70
N THR A 65 -16.20 -2.03 -12.04
CA THR A 65 -16.68 -0.67 -11.72
C THR A 65 -15.95 0.43 -12.49
N GLY A 66 -14.94 0.09 -13.30
CA GLY A 66 -14.08 1.07 -13.97
C GLY A 66 -13.10 1.79 -13.03
N LEU A 67 -13.04 1.41 -11.75
CA LEU A 67 -12.12 1.98 -10.77
C LEU A 67 -10.67 1.67 -11.09
N ARG A 68 -10.38 0.49 -11.69
CA ARG A 68 -9.03 0.12 -12.14
C ARG A 68 -8.45 1.19 -13.07
N ASP A 69 -9.20 1.56 -14.10
CA ASP A 69 -8.76 2.54 -15.09
C ASP A 69 -8.58 3.92 -14.46
N ALA A 70 -9.51 4.35 -13.61
CA ALA A 70 -9.41 5.63 -12.92
C ALA A 70 -8.17 5.72 -12.01
N VAL A 71 -7.87 4.65 -11.26
CA VAL A 71 -6.66 4.56 -10.42
C VAL A 71 -5.40 4.60 -11.29
N LEU A 72 -5.32 3.78 -12.35
CA LEU A 72 -4.15 3.74 -13.23
C LEU A 72 -3.94 5.05 -13.99
N GLN A 73 -4.99 5.71 -14.44
CA GLN A 73 -4.90 7.04 -15.06
C GLN A 73 -4.42 8.09 -14.05
N GLY A 74 -4.96 8.08 -12.83
CA GLY A 74 -4.53 8.97 -11.76
C GLY A 74 -3.05 8.80 -11.42
N THR A 75 -2.57 7.57 -11.27
CA THR A 75 -1.15 7.29 -10.99
C THR A 75 -0.23 7.71 -12.13
N ARG A 76 -0.62 7.46 -13.39
CA ARG A 76 0.12 7.93 -14.58
C ARG A 76 0.16 9.45 -14.70
N ALA A 77 -0.87 10.14 -14.20
CA ALA A 77 -0.91 11.60 -14.13
C ALA A 77 -0.10 12.18 -12.94
N GLY A 78 0.63 11.33 -12.19
CA GLY A 78 1.49 11.75 -11.09
C GLY A 78 0.77 11.89 -9.73
N LYS A 79 -0.50 11.48 -9.61
CA LYS A 79 -1.19 11.52 -8.31
C LYS A 79 -0.55 10.53 -7.34
N PRO A 80 -0.23 10.94 -6.10
CA PRO A 80 0.23 10.00 -5.08
C PRO A 80 -0.78 8.89 -4.85
N PHE A 81 -0.31 7.65 -4.90
CA PHE A 81 -1.09 6.44 -4.69
C PHE A 81 -0.53 5.64 -3.52
N LEU A 82 -1.39 5.14 -2.63
CA LEU A 82 -1.03 4.23 -1.54
C LEU A 82 -1.89 2.96 -1.59
N GLY A 83 -1.23 1.82 -1.88
CA GLY A 83 -1.83 0.50 -1.71
C GLY A 83 -1.60 -0.04 -0.29
N ILE A 84 -2.66 -0.50 0.39
CA ILE A 84 -2.58 -1.08 1.74
C ILE A 84 -2.95 -2.57 1.68
N CYS A 85 -2.07 -3.44 2.13
CA CYS A 85 -2.20 -4.89 2.19
C CYS A 85 -2.54 -5.47 0.81
N LEU A 86 -3.77 -5.90 0.55
CA LEU A 86 -4.20 -6.39 -0.75
C LEU A 86 -4.02 -5.32 -1.86
N GLY A 87 -4.24 -4.04 -1.54
CA GLY A 87 -3.98 -2.93 -2.44
C GLY A 87 -2.50 -2.76 -2.82
N MET A 88 -1.56 -3.12 -1.92
CA MET A 88 -0.14 -3.21 -2.26
C MET A 88 0.13 -4.42 -3.17
N GLN A 89 -0.46 -5.58 -2.86
CA GLN A 89 -0.29 -6.79 -3.67
C GLN A 89 -0.79 -6.60 -5.10
N TRP A 90 -1.84 -5.79 -5.29
CA TRP A 90 -2.34 -5.41 -6.61
C TRP A 90 -1.32 -4.68 -7.48
N LEU A 91 -0.34 -3.98 -6.91
CA LEU A 91 0.72 -3.28 -7.65
C LEU A 91 1.65 -4.25 -8.40
N PHE A 92 1.73 -5.51 -7.98
CA PHE A 92 2.51 -6.56 -8.62
C PHE A 92 1.77 -7.17 -9.83
N GLU A 93 2.39 -8.13 -10.51
CA GLU A 93 1.80 -8.80 -11.70
C GLU A 93 0.59 -9.65 -11.34
N GLY A 94 0.44 -10.09 -10.09
CA GLY A 94 -0.66 -10.89 -9.60
C GLY A 94 -0.32 -11.64 -8.33
N SER A 95 -1.14 -12.64 -8.01
CA SER A 95 -0.96 -13.51 -6.84
C SER A 95 -1.22 -14.97 -7.21
N ASP A 96 -0.47 -15.88 -6.59
CA ASP A 96 -0.73 -17.31 -6.71
C ASP A 96 -1.96 -17.74 -5.91
N GLU A 97 -2.56 -16.82 -5.13
CA GLU A 97 -3.85 -16.99 -4.47
C GLU A 97 -5.01 -17.08 -5.46
N ALA A 98 -4.90 -16.34 -6.58
CA ALA A 98 -5.88 -16.32 -7.66
C ALA A 98 -5.12 -16.14 -9.00
N PRO A 99 -4.56 -17.22 -9.55
CA PRO A 99 -3.68 -17.17 -10.72
C PRO A 99 -4.32 -16.57 -11.97
N GLU A 100 -5.63 -16.67 -12.09
CA GLU A 100 -6.45 -16.16 -13.20
C GLU A 100 -6.61 -14.63 -13.20
N PHE A 101 -6.34 -13.96 -12.04
CA PHE A 101 -6.43 -12.52 -11.95
C PHE A 101 -5.05 -11.86 -12.02
N THR A 102 -4.99 -10.75 -12.74
CA THR A 102 -3.78 -9.93 -12.87
C THR A 102 -3.83 -8.72 -11.94
N GLY A 103 -2.66 -8.34 -11.43
CA GLY A 103 -2.48 -7.07 -10.74
C GLY A 103 -2.34 -5.90 -11.71
N ALA A 104 -1.84 -4.79 -11.20
CA ALA A 104 -1.52 -3.60 -12.02
C ALA A 104 -0.24 -3.76 -12.84
N GLY A 105 0.64 -4.71 -12.48
CA GLY A 105 1.90 -4.96 -13.17
C GLY A 105 2.91 -3.81 -13.09
N ILE A 106 2.81 -2.98 -12.05
CA ILE A 106 3.75 -1.86 -11.83
C ILE A 106 5.10 -2.40 -11.33
N PHE A 107 5.04 -3.40 -10.46
CA PHE A 107 6.22 -4.12 -9.98
C PHE A 107 6.24 -5.54 -10.52
N VAL A 108 7.44 -6.01 -10.86
CA VAL A 108 7.63 -7.37 -11.37
C VAL A 108 7.43 -8.42 -10.28
N GLY A 109 6.95 -9.59 -10.70
CA GLY A 109 6.76 -10.75 -9.83
C GLY A 109 5.34 -10.88 -9.29
N ARG A 110 5.06 -12.06 -8.74
CA ARG A 110 3.75 -12.44 -8.19
C ARG A 110 3.84 -12.62 -6.69
N CYS A 111 2.77 -12.29 -5.99
CA CYS A 111 2.65 -12.61 -4.57
C CYS A 111 2.52 -14.13 -4.40
N ARG A 112 3.24 -14.69 -3.42
CA ARG A 112 3.33 -16.13 -3.16
C ARG A 112 2.89 -16.45 -1.73
N PRO A 113 2.40 -17.68 -1.47
CA PRO A 113 2.10 -18.09 -0.11
C PRO A 113 3.37 -18.12 0.75
N PHE A 114 3.22 -17.99 2.05
CA PHE A 114 4.31 -18.25 2.98
C PHE A 114 4.73 -19.73 2.92
N PRO A 115 6.02 -20.04 3.22
CA PRO A 115 6.48 -21.42 3.26
C PRO A 115 5.74 -22.20 4.35
N SER A 116 5.52 -23.51 4.12
CA SER A 116 4.81 -24.39 5.05
C SER A 116 5.52 -24.57 6.42
N SER A 117 6.74 -24.07 6.56
CA SER A 117 7.50 -24.07 7.82
C SER A 117 6.98 -23.05 8.84
N VAL A 118 6.13 -22.12 8.44
CA VAL A 118 5.54 -21.11 9.32
C VAL A 118 4.00 -21.18 9.29
N LYS A 119 3.37 -20.66 10.34
CA LYS A 119 1.91 -20.61 10.42
C LYS A 119 1.36 -19.57 9.44
N SER A 120 0.39 -19.95 8.61
CA SER A 120 -0.35 -19.01 7.76
C SER A 120 -1.79 -18.88 8.28
N PRO A 121 -2.36 -17.67 8.29
CA PRO A 121 -1.77 -16.39 7.92
C PRO A 121 -0.72 -15.86 8.92
N HIS A 122 0.17 -14.99 8.44
CA HIS A 122 0.99 -14.12 9.28
C HIS A 122 0.08 -13.07 9.92
N VAL A 123 -0.20 -13.23 11.20
CA VAL A 123 -1.06 -12.32 11.99
C VAL A 123 -0.30 -11.87 13.22
N GLY A 124 -0.09 -10.57 13.33
CA GLY A 124 0.57 -9.98 14.50
C GLY A 124 1.52 -8.84 14.16
N TRP A 125 2.27 -8.44 15.19
CA TRP A 125 3.29 -7.41 15.08
C TRP A 125 4.60 -7.99 14.59
N ASN A 126 5.22 -7.31 13.64
CA ASN A 126 6.55 -7.67 13.14
C ASN A 126 7.32 -6.40 12.78
N SER A 127 8.65 -6.49 12.75
CA SER A 127 9.52 -5.35 12.52
C SER A 127 9.69 -5.01 11.05
N LEU A 128 9.94 -3.73 10.78
CA LEU A 128 10.34 -3.21 9.49
C LEU A 128 11.87 -3.13 9.43
N VAL A 129 12.49 -3.97 8.62
CA VAL A 129 13.89 -3.84 8.27
C VAL A 129 14.00 -2.83 7.13
N VAL A 130 14.27 -1.57 7.49
CA VAL A 130 14.48 -0.49 6.52
C VAL A 130 15.74 -0.79 5.72
N ARG A 131 15.70 -0.59 4.43
CA ARG A 131 16.82 -0.85 3.53
C ARG A 131 17.97 0.11 3.85
N GLU A 132 19.04 -0.40 4.44
CA GLU A 132 20.34 0.24 4.34
C GLU A 132 20.85 0.09 2.90
N SER A 133 21.65 1.03 2.43
CA SER A 133 22.13 1.17 1.03
C SER A 133 22.92 -0.02 0.45
N SER A 134 22.80 -1.21 0.99
CA SER A 134 23.56 -2.42 0.67
C SER A 134 22.89 -3.40 -0.30
N LEU A 135 21.72 -3.08 -0.86
CA LEU A 135 21.18 -3.85 -1.99
C LEU A 135 21.68 -3.23 -3.29
N PRO A 136 22.16 -4.05 -4.28
CA PRO A 136 22.66 -3.51 -5.53
C PRO A 136 21.56 -2.69 -6.23
N GLU A 137 21.92 -1.49 -6.68
CA GLU A 137 21.13 -0.59 -7.54
C GLU A 137 19.85 0.01 -6.94
N ALA A 138 19.95 0.65 -5.75
CA ALA A 138 19.09 1.79 -5.49
C ALA A 138 19.80 3.03 -6.06
N SER A 139 19.13 3.78 -6.92
CA SER A 139 19.56 5.13 -7.27
C SER A 139 19.92 5.87 -5.98
N ALA A 140 21.19 6.26 -5.86
CA ALA A 140 21.70 7.03 -4.74
C ALA A 140 20.96 8.36 -4.71
N GLY A 141 20.11 8.57 -3.75
CA GLY A 141 19.41 9.83 -3.53
C GLY A 141 18.08 9.60 -2.84
N GLU A 142 18.02 10.05 -1.61
CA GLU A 142 16.84 10.20 -0.78
C GLU A 142 16.24 8.90 -0.21
N GLY A 143 16.20 8.82 1.12
CA GLY A 143 15.48 7.77 1.85
C GLY A 143 13.99 7.78 1.52
N SER A 144 13.29 6.69 1.81
CA SER A 144 11.85 6.56 1.58
C SER A 144 11.07 7.75 2.14
N ARG A 145 10.29 8.42 1.30
CA ARG A 145 9.41 9.52 1.73
C ARG A 145 8.34 9.03 2.70
N LEU A 146 7.84 7.81 2.43
CA LEU A 146 6.81 7.19 3.27
C LEU A 146 7.34 6.83 4.66
N LEU A 147 8.62 6.43 4.76
CA LEU A 147 9.26 6.03 6.03
C LEU A 147 10.05 7.17 6.70
N ARG A 148 9.87 8.42 6.28
CA ARG A 148 10.55 9.57 6.89
C ARG A 148 10.26 9.62 8.39
N ASN A 149 11.32 9.68 9.21
CA ASN A 149 11.28 9.66 10.69
C ASN A 149 10.68 8.37 11.31
N VAL A 150 10.50 7.30 10.54
CA VAL A 150 10.22 5.97 11.08
C VAL A 150 11.54 5.36 11.53
N ALA A 151 11.62 4.99 12.82
CA ALA A 151 12.82 4.39 13.37
C ALA A 151 13.07 3.00 12.74
N PRO A 152 14.33 2.61 12.52
CA PRO A 152 14.65 1.23 12.14
C PRO A 152 14.02 0.23 13.13
N ASP A 153 13.69 -0.95 12.64
CA ASP A 153 13.07 -2.03 13.43
C ASP A 153 11.74 -1.67 14.12
N SER A 154 11.07 -0.60 13.66
CA SER A 154 9.73 -0.27 14.12
C SER A 154 8.76 -1.41 13.86
N PHE A 155 7.91 -1.71 14.85
CA PHE A 155 6.89 -2.75 14.74
C PHE A 155 5.61 -2.22 14.11
N VAL A 156 5.04 -3.01 13.18
CA VAL A 156 3.76 -2.76 12.51
C VAL A 156 2.90 -4.01 12.49
N TYR A 157 1.60 -3.87 12.29
CA TYR A 157 0.65 -4.99 12.35
C TYR A 157 0.36 -5.58 10.98
N PHE A 158 0.62 -6.88 10.84
CA PHE A 158 0.37 -7.67 9.63
C PHE A 158 -0.83 -8.60 9.81
N THR A 159 -1.53 -8.87 8.72
CA THR A 159 -2.52 -9.96 8.62
C THR A 159 -2.66 -10.34 7.14
N HIS A 160 -1.87 -11.31 6.68
CA HIS A 160 -1.88 -11.77 5.28
C HIS A 160 -1.34 -13.19 5.15
N SER A 161 -1.78 -13.91 4.11
CA SER A 161 -1.33 -15.27 3.78
C SER A 161 -0.35 -15.31 2.61
N PHE A 162 -0.36 -14.27 1.77
CA PHE A 162 0.50 -14.15 0.60
C PHE A 162 1.44 -12.96 0.76
N GLN A 163 2.65 -13.09 0.25
CA GLN A 163 3.72 -12.11 0.39
C GLN A 163 4.21 -11.62 -0.98
N ALA A 164 4.44 -10.32 -1.08
CA ALA A 164 5.05 -9.72 -2.25
C ALA A 164 6.57 -9.96 -2.26
N PRO A 165 7.18 -10.30 -3.41
CA PRO A 165 8.63 -10.51 -3.50
C PRO A 165 9.40 -9.22 -3.19
N VAL A 166 10.65 -9.36 -2.75
CA VAL A 166 11.56 -8.22 -2.62
C VAL A 166 12.00 -7.80 -4.03
N VAL A 167 11.79 -6.52 -4.36
CA VAL A 167 12.08 -5.91 -5.66
C VAL A 167 12.94 -4.65 -5.51
N ALA A 168 13.39 -4.06 -6.61
CA ALA A 168 14.18 -2.83 -6.58
C ALA A 168 13.47 -1.68 -5.83
N ALA A 169 12.15 -1.59 -5.95
CA ALA A 169 11.29 -0.60 -5.29
C ALA A 169 11.04 -0.89 -3.80
N THR A 170 11.54 -2.00 -3.23
CA THR A 170 11.38 -2.31 -1.80
C THR A 170 12.22 -1.36 -0.96
N THR A 171 11.58 -0.54 -0.13
CA THR A 171 12.24 0.40 0.80
C THR A 171 12.30 -0.14 2.22
N ALA A 172 11.40 -1.04 2.60
CA ALA A 172 11.52 -1.85 3.81
C ALA A 172 11.03 -3.27 3.57
N ALA A 173 11.72 -4.23 4.16
CA ALA A 173 11.34 -5.63 4.18
C ALA A 173 10.91 -6.05 5.58
N SER A 174 10.24 -7.20 5.67
CA SER A 174 10.02 -7.93 6.91
C SER A 174 10.31 -9.40 6.66
N GLU A 175 10.44 -10.19 7.72
CA GLU A 175 10.75 -11.60 7.63
C GLU A 175 9.73 -12.44 8.42
N TYR A 176 9.17 -13.44 7.75
CA TYR A 176 8.28 -14.43 8.36
C TYR A 176 8.42 -15.76 7.62
N GLY A 177 9.41 -16.56 8.02
CA GLY A 177 9.80 -17.77 7.29
C GLY A 177 10.45 -17.50 5.92
N ALA A 178 10.21 -16.34 5.36
CA ALA A 178 10.85 -15.79 4.16
C ALA A 178 10.86 -14.27 4.24
N ARG A 179 11.82 -13.65 3.58
CA ARG A 179 11.90 -12.19 3.46
C ARG A 179 10.95 -11.69 2.36
N PHE A 180 10.19 -10.65 2.65
CA PHE A 180 9.19 -10.09 1.73
C PHE A 180 9.18 -8.56 1.76
N SER A 181 8.61 -7.93 0.73
CA SER A 181 8.40 -6.49 0.70
C SER A 181 7.34 -6.08 1.71
N ALA A 182 7.73 -5.34 2.74
CA ALA A 182 6.83 -4.71 3.69
C ALA A 182 6.40 -3.32 3.23
N VAL A 183 7.30 -2.59 2.54
CA VAL A 183 7.05 -1.28 1.92
C VAL A 183 7.70 -1.25 0.54
N VAL A 184 6.95 -0.78 -0.45
CA VAL A 184 7.46 -0.45 -1.78
C VAL A 184 7.20 1.02 -2.08
N GLU A 185 8.16 1.65 -2.77
CA GLU A 185 8.07 3.05 -3.19
C GLU A 185 8.75 3.24 -4.54
N HIS A 186 8.04 3.83 -5.50
CA HIS A 186 8.56 4.22 -6.79
C HIS A 186 7.81 5.47 -7.26
N GLU A 187 8.53 6.57 -7.46
CA GLU A 187 7.94 7.86 -7.85
C GLU A 187 6.76 8.26 -6.94
N ASN A 188 5.56 8.37 -7.49
CA ASN A 188 4.32 8.72 -6.77
C ASN A 188 3.54 7.49 -6.26
N ILE A 189 4.08 6.28 -6.40
CA ILE A 189 3.41 5.02 -6.05
C ILE A 189 4.04 4.44 -4.81
N PHE A 190 3.19 4.19 -3.81
CA PHE A 190 3.54 3.64 -2.52
C PHE A 190 2.70 2.40 -2.22
N GLY A 191 3.27 1.44 -1.51
CA GLY A 191 2.56 0.28 -1.02
C GLY A 191 3.08 -0.18 0.33
N VAL A 192 2.16 -0.61 1.21
CA VAL A 192 2.49 -1.19 2.51
C VAL A 192 1.75 -2.51 2.68
N GLN A 193 2.46 -3.59 3.07
CA GLN A 193 1.86 -4.92 3.28
C GLN A 193 1.11 -5.01 4.61
N PHE A 194 1.55 -4.25 5.60
CA PHE A 194 0.91 -4.15 6.91
C PHE A 194 -0.30 -3.20 6.87
N HIS A 195 -1.02 -3.13 7.98
CA HIS A 195 -2.15 -2.24 8.19
C HIS A 195 -1.71 -1.02 9.00
N PRO A 196 -1.40 0.12 8.37
CA PRO A 196 -0.97 1.32 9.08
C PRO A 196 -2.06 1.84 10.02
N GLU A 197 -3.35 1.69 9.66
CA GLU A 197 -4.50 2.06 10.49
C GLU A 197 -4.63 1.21 11.78
N LYS A 198 -3.84 0.12 11.89
CA LYS A 198 -3.75 -0.76 13.07
C LYS A 198 -2.36 -0.75 13.72
N SER A 199 -1.44 0.07 13.21
CA SER A 199 -0.03 0.07 13.62
C SER A 199 0.33 1.24 14.53
N TRP A 200 -0.63 1.73 15.33
CA TRP A 200 -0.48 2.77 16.35
C TRP A 200 0.27 4.01 15.83
N THR A 201 1.21 4.55 16.60
CA THR A 201 1.95 5.76 16.26
C THR A 201 2.81 5.63 15.01
N VAL A 202 3.42 4.46 14.79
CA VAL A 202 4.22 4.19 13.58
C VAL A 202 3.34 4.23 12.34
N GLY A 203 2.19 3.57 12.37
CA GLY A 203 1.24 3.58 11.28
C GLY A 203 0.68 4.98 10.98
N LEU A 204 0.33 5.74 12.02
CA LEU A 204 -0.12 7.12 11.88
C LEU A 204 0.96 8.02 11.28
N LEU A 205 2.24 7.84 11.67
CA LEU A 205 3.36 8.58 11.09
C LEU A 205 3.50 8.28 9.60
N ILE A 206 3.39 7.01 9.19
CA ILE A 206 3.44 6.60 7.77
C ILE A 206 2.29 7.22 6.97
N LEU A 207 1.04 7.17 7.49
CA LEU A 207 -0.10 7.82 6.85
C LEU A 207 0.05 9.35 6.79
N LYS A 208 0.61 9.97 7.83
CA LYS A 208 0.93 11.40 7.82
C LYS A 208 1.95 11.72 6.73
N ASN A 209 3.02 10.93 6.61
CA ASN A 209 4.02 11.11 5.56
C ASN A 209 3.37 11.02 4.17
N PHE A 210 2.42 10.09 3.96
CA PHE A 210 1.65 10.02 2.72
C PHE A 210 0.78 11.27 2.48
N CYS A 211 0.24 11.90 3.51
CA CYS A 211 -0.49 13.17 3.34
C CYS A 211 0.43 14.31 2.86
N GLU A 212 1.72 14.23 3.16
CA GLU A 212 2.71 15.28 2.90
C GLU A 212 3.53 15.09 1.60
N VAL A 213 3.40 13.94 0.90
CA VAL A 213 4.06 13.70 -0.40
C VAL A 213 3.38 14.40 -1.56
#